data_3f653b23724cfcc1f696f8218e27d634
#
_entry.id   3f653b23724cfcc1f696f8218e27d634
#
_cell.length_a   1.000
_cell.length_b   1.000
_cell.length_c   1.000
_cell.angle_alpha   90.00
_cell.angle_beta   90.00
_cell.angle_gamma   90.00
#
_symmetry.space_group_name_H-M   'P 1'
#
loop_
_entity.id
_entity.type
_entity.pdbx_description
1 polymer ?
#
loop_
_entity_poly.entity_id
_entity_poly.type
_entity_poly.pdbx_seq_one_letter_code
_entity_poly.pdbx_strand_id
1 'polypeptide(L)'
;MKRITFLAIAAVLAFLPALAMAETGAVKLPPYKEYALKNGLKVFIMESREVPLVTIQLLIPAGSAMDAPGQDGVANLAGRLLNKGAAGLTADQIAESIEEIGGVVNVNTGRDYATVDGDFLAKDLARGLDIMGKIVLSPDFLKEDFEREKGLVLAEIQGVKEQPSQVASREFTRVLAGRHPYAHPVDGTEQTVGALTRESATSFHKNHYVPAGAILAIVGDVDAGKTAELVKSKFGGWKGEATKAAEIPALAPKKISGRTLFIVNKPDATQSQIRIGNISVARNTPDYFPLLVTNSVLGGGFTSRLMDEIRVNRGLSYGARSGFNHLKAGGFFGVYTYTKNKSLRETIDVALEQVGKIRDQKISDTELSKSKRYITGLFPFDIERNGDLAGWVTDLTFHGIPLDFVENYCANVDRVTPDDAQRVAREQMWVDDNLILLLTKYEETKDQLTGLGKLEMISIDEVK
;
A
#
# COMPACT_ATOMS: atom_id res chain seq x y z
N MET A 1 86.95 -10.35 19.85
CA MET A 1 86.14 -9.73 18.80
C MET A 1 85.30 -10.80 18.14
N LYS A 2 84.05 -11.02 18.55
CA LYS A 2 83.11 -12.00 18.00
C LYS A 2 81.98 -11.28 17.37
N ARG A 3 81.79 -11.43 16.05
CA ARG A 3 80.65 -10.89 15.30
C ARG A 3 79.46 -11.86 15.46
N ILE A 4 78.36 -11.35 15.99
CA ILE A 4 77.10 -12.03 16.08
C ILE A 4 76.22 -11.54 14.90
N THR A 5 75.88 -12.51 14.00
CA THR A 5 75.07 -12.33 12.86
C THR A 5 73.62 -12.61 13.26
N PHE A 6 72.72 -11.57 13.27
CA PHE A 6 71.27 -11.77 13.45
C PHE A 6 70.61 -12.14 12.13
N LEU A 7 70.03 -13.32 12.09
CA LEU A 7 69.11 -13.74 11.02
C LEU A 7 67.71 -13.25 11.41
N ALA A 8 67.18 -12.34 10.66
CA ALA A 8 65.77 -11.92 10.75
C ALA A 8 64.93 -12.83 9.85
N ILE A 9 64.08 -13.66 10.45
CA ILE A 9 63.05 -14.45 9.75
C ILE A 9 61.83 -13.53 9.66
N ALA A 10 61.54 -13.05 8.44
CA ALA A 10 60.28 -12.31 8.13
C ALA A 10 59.18 -13.35 7.84
N ALA A 11 58.30 -13.57 8.79
CA ALA A 11 57.06 -14.30 8.58
C ALA A 11 56.04 -13.38 7.90
N VAL A 12 55.84 -13.55 6.59
CA VAL A 12 54.77 -12.91 5.86
C VAL A 12 53.47 -13.71 6.14
N LEU A 13 52.67 -13.22 7.08
CA LEU A 13 51.31 -13.67 7.27
C LEU A 13 50.46 -13.08 6.13
N ALA A 14 50.17 -13.90 5.12
CA ALA A 14 49.16 -13.60 4.11
C ALA A 14 47.78 -13.59 4.77
N PHE A 15 47.28 -12.42 5.15
CA PHE A 15 45.88 -12.21 5.44
C PHE A 15 45.12 -12.30 4.13
N LEU A 16 44.57 -13.46 3.78
CA LEU A 16 43.47 -13.60 2.85
C LEU A 16 42.22 -13.05 3.57
N PRO A 17 41.56 -11.97 3.06
CA PRO A 17 40.23 -11.66 3.53
C PRO A 17 39.34 -12.81 3.08
N ALA A 18 38.94 -13.68 4.01
CA ALA A 18 37.77 -14.50 3.84
C ALA A 18 36.61 -13.52 3.60
N LEU A 19 36.21 -13.35 2.34
CA LEU A 19 34.89 -12.85 2.01
C LEU A 19 33.90 -13.85 2.64
N ALA A 20 33.53 -13.59 3.89
CA ALA A 20 32.31 -14.13 4.43
C ALA A 20 31.21 -13.58 3.54
N MET A 21 30.79 -14.36 2.55
CA MET A 21 29.45 -14.25 2.01
C MET A 21 28.55 -14.43 3.24
N ALA A 22 28.00 -13.36 3.75
CA ALA A 22 26.88 -13.45 4.65
C ALA A 22 25.84 -14.28 3.89
N GLU A 23 25.69 -15.55 4.25
CA GLU A 23 24.48 -16.28 3.93
C GLU A 23 23.36 -15.34 4.36
N THR A 24 22.57 -14.88 3.41
CA THR A 24 21.33 -14.20 3.71
C THR A 24 20.53 -15.23 4.51
N GLY A 25 20.60 -15.09 5.84
CA GLY A 25 19.97 -16.04 6.75
C GLY A 25 18.52 -16.19 6.31
N ALA A 26 18.09 -17.42 6.05
CA ALA A 26 16.72 -17.69 5.66
C ALA A 26 15.81 -17.05 6.72
N VAL A 27 15.02 -16.07 6.30
CA VAL A 27 14.01 -15.48 7.14
C VAL A 27 13.04 -16.59 7.55
N LYS A 28 12.79 -16.69 8.85
CA LYS A 28 11.78 -17.62 9.37
C LYS A 28 10.74 -16.82 10.13
N LEU A 29 9.48 -17.07 9.81
CA LEU A 29 8.39 -16.56 10.62
C LEU A 29 8.48 -17.15 12.05
N PRO A 30 8.16 -16.38 13.10
CA PRO A 30 7.97 -16.93 14.42
C PRO A 30 6.96 -18.08 14.39
N PRO A 31 7.05 -19.06 15.34
CA PRO A 31 6.07 -20.13 15.41
C PRO A 31 4.64 -19.57 15.49
N TYR A 32 3.77 -20.05 14.64
CA TYR A 32 2.38 -19.59 14.63
C TYR A 32 1.38 -20.76 14.59
N LYS A 33 0.16 -20.48 15.05
CA LYS A 33 -0.97 -21.39 14.93
C LYS A 33 -2.13 -20.69 14.22
N GLU A 34 -2.78 -21.44 13.35
CA GLU A 34 -3.99 -21.02 12.65
C GLU A 34 -5.22 -21.66 13.29
N TYR A 35 -6.26 -20.85 13.50
CA TYR A 35 -7.55 -21.29 13.98
C TYR A 35 -8.65 -20.74 13.08
N ALA A 36 -9.72 -21.49 12.89
CA ALA A 36 -10.93 -21.02 12.25
C ALA A 36 -12.08 -21.07 13.28
N LEU A 37 -12.68 -19.94 13.56
CA LEU A 37 -13.88 -19.91 14.39
C LEU A 37 -15.10 -20.39 13.61
N LYS A 38 -16.11 -20.89 14.32
CA LYS A 38 -17.36 -21.39 13.69
C LYS A 38 -18.10 -20.33 12.87
N ASN A 39 -17.90 -19.06 13.16
CA ASN A 39 -18.52 -17.94 12.45
C ASN A 39 -17.74 -17.51 11.18
N GLY A 40 -16.62 -18.17 10.86
CA GLY A 40 -15.82 -17.92 9.66
C GLY A 40 -14.62 -16.99 9.87
N LEU A 41 -14.40 -16.41 11.07
CA LEU A 41 -13.20 -15.62 11.39
C LEU A 41 -11.98 -16.53 11.36
N LYS A 42 -10.97 -16.18 10.55
CA LYS A 42 -9.65 -16.81 10.57
C LYS A 42 -8.77 -16.09 11.59
N VAL A 43 -8.04 -16.86 12.40
CA VAL A 43 -7.20 -16.32 13.47
C VAL A 43 -5.80 -16.89 13.36
N PHE A 44 -4.80 -16.03 13.29
CA PHE A 44 -3.38 -16.38 13.34
C PHE A 44 -2.79 -15.87 14.65
N ILE A 45 -2.12 -16.73 15.39
CA ILE A 45 -1.43 -16.37 16.63
C ILE A 45 0.02 -16.76 16.50
N MET A 46 0.90 -15.77 16.55
CA MET A 46 2.34 -15.90 16.36
C MET A 46 3.05 -15.52 17.67
N GLU A 47 3.79 -16.46 18.22
CA GLU A 47 4.48 -16.25 19.49
C GLU A 47 5.86 -15.62 19.25
N SER A 48 6.02 -14.36 19.68
CA SER A 48 7.28 -13.60 19.66
C SER A 48 7.52 -13.00 21.03
N ARG A 49 8.48 -13.56 21.77
CA ARG A 49 8.68 -13.27 23.20
C ARG A 49 9.89 -12.38 23.48
N GLU A 50 10.42 -11.71 22.46
CA GLU A 50 11.60 -10.85 22.59
C GLU A 50 11.32 -9.59 23.42
N VAL A 51 10.09 -9.07 23.32
CA VAL A 51 9.63 -7.91 24.07
C VAL A 51 8.22 -8.19 24.60
N PRO A 52 7.84 -7.66 25.80
CA PRO A 52 6.54 -7.90 26.43
C PRO A 52 5.41 -7.09 25.77
N LEU A 53 5.36 -7.11 24.43
CA LEU A 53 4.39 -6.41 23.61
C LEU A 53 3.54 -7.41 22.82
N VAL A 54 2.34 -6.98 22.45
CA VAL A 54 1.44 -7.70 21.56
C VAL A 54 0.81 -6.73 20.58
N THR A 55 0.87 -7.08 19.30
CA THR A 55 0.10 -6.41 18.25
C THR A 55 -1.08 -7.28 17.84
N ILE A 56 -2.23 -6.66 17.68
CA ILE A 56 -3.46 -7.27 17.18
C ILE A 56 -3.83 -6.53 15.91
N GLN A 57 -3.98 -7.24 14.78
CA GLN A 57 -4.50 -6.68 13.55
C GLN A 57 -5.72 -7.47 13.09
N LEU A 58 -6.85 -6.79 12.95
CA LEU A 58 -8.06 -7.34 12.38
C LEU A 58 -8.30 -6.71 11.00
N LEU A 59 -8.17 -7.51 9.96
CA LEU A 59 -8.52 -7.15 8.59
C LEU A 59 -9.95 -7.61 8.29
N ILE A 60 -10.76 -6.71 7.76
CA ILE A 60 -12.16 -6.95 7.39
C ILE A 60 -12.34 -6.56 5.92
N PRO A 61 -12.92 -7.42 5.05
CA PRO A 61 -13.19 -7.09 3.64
C PRO A 61 -14.30 -6.03 3.50
N ALA A 62 -14.05 -4.84 4.02
CA ALA A 62 -14.99 -3.71 4.11
C ALA A 62 -14.33 -2.41 3.60
N GLY A 63 -13.63 -2.53 2.46
CA GLY A 63 -12.99 -1.37 1.82
C GLY A 63 -13.95 -0.57 0.95
N SER A 64 -13.47 0.58 0.44
CA SER A 64 -14.28 1.49 -0.37
C SER A 64 -14.79 0.88 -1.68
N ALA A 65 -14.17 -0.19 -2.18
CA ALA A 65 -14.68 -0.90 -3.35
C ALA A 65 -16.05 -1.56 -3.11
N MET A 66 -16.50 -1.63 -1.85
CA MET A 66 -17.83 -2.09 -1.45
C MET A 66 -18.86 -0.96 -1.31
N ASP A 67 -18.47 0.28 -1.53
CA ASP A 67 -19.39 1.42 -1.53
C ASP A 67 -20.45 1.20 -2.61
N ALA A 68 -21.72 1.34 -2.23
CA ALA A 68 -22.81 1.26 -3.20
C ALA A 68 -22.76 2.49 -4.14
N PRO A 69 -23.21 2.37 -5.39
CA PRO A 69 -23.22 3.48 -6.33
C PRO A 69 -23.84 4.74 -5.74
N GLY A 70 -23.13 5.85 -5.77
CA GLY A 70 -23.53 7.13 -5.20
C GLY A 70 -23.32 7.28 -3.69
N GLN A 71 -22.73 6.27 -3.03
CA GLN A 71 -22.36 6.31 -1.62
C GLN A 71 -20.84 6.28 -1.42
N ASP A 72 -20.07 6.73 -2.41
CA ASP A 72 -18.62 6.74 -2.34
C ASP A 72 -18.15 7.47 -1.07
N GLY A 73 -17.30 6.82 -0.28
CA GLY A 73 -16.81 7.32 1.01
C GLY A 73 -17.55 6.75 2.23
N VAL A 74 -18.63 5.95 2.04
CA VAL A 74 -19.36 5.38 3.18
C VAL A 74 -18.51 4.39 3.98
N ALA A 75 -17.65 3.58 3.33
CA ALA A 75 -16.72 2.68 4.00
C ALA A 75 -15.75 3.44 4.90
N ASN A 76 -15.17 4.52 4.39
CA ASN A 76 -14.27 5.37 5.15
C ASN A 76 -14.98 6.01 6.36
N LEU A 77 -16.15 6.59 6.14
CA LEU A 77 -16.91 7.22 7.22
C LEU A 77 -17.35 6.22 8.29
N ALA A 78 -17.79 5.01 7.88
CA ALA A 78 -18.13 3.94 8.81
C ALA A 78 -16.91 3.51 9.64
N GLY A 79 -15.73 3.35 9.01
CA GLY A 79 -14.48 3.03 9.70
C GLY A 79 -14.08 4.11 10.73
N ARG A 80 -14.16 5.39 10.35
CA ARG A 80 -13.85 6.52 11.24
C ARG A 80 -14.77 6.59 12.47
N LEU A 81 -15.98 6.10 12.35
CA LEU A 81 -16.97 6.13 13.42
C LEU A 81 -16.83 5.00 14.43
N LEU A 82 -16.08 3.94 14.14
CA LEU A 82 -15.99 2.76 15.02
C LEU A 82 -15.57 3.10 16.45
N ASN A 83 -14.61 4.00 16.61
CA ASN A 83 -14.07 4.40 17.92
C ASN A 83 -14.64 5.72 18.45
N LYS A 84 -15.74 6.22 17.86
CA LYS A 84 -16.39 7.47 18.31
C LYS A 84 -17.55 7.23 19.29
N GLY A 85 -17.90 5.97 19.50
CA GLY A 85 -18.89 5.50 20.47
C GLY A 85 -19.14 4.03 20.22
N ALA A 86 -19.01 3.18 21.26
CA ALA A 86 -19.20 1.75 21.10
C ALA A 86 -19.63 1.08 22.43
N ALA A 87 -20.64 0.21 22.34
CA ALA A 87 -21.18 -0.52 23.48
C ALA A 87 -21.60 0.42 24.64
N GLY A 88 -22.13 1.61 24.33
CA GLY A 88 -22.55 2.63 25.27
C GLY A 88 -21.42 3.46 25.91
N LEU A 89 -20.15 3.26 25.47
CA LEU A 89 -19.01 4.09 25.85
C LEU A 89 -18.89 5.25 24.87
N THR A 90 -18.58 6.46 25.38
CA THR A 90 -18.26 7.63 24.55
C THR A 90 -16.87 7.50 23.94
N ALA A 91 -16.55 8.35 22.95
CA ALA A 91 -15.21 8.45 22.37
C ALA A 91 -14.12 8.66 23.43
N ASP A 92 -14.35 9.57 24.37
CA ASP A 92 -13.41 9.87 25.46
C ASP A 92 -13.20 8.67 26.39
N GLN A 93 -14.27 7.94 26.74
CA GLN A 93 -14.17 6.74 27.58
C GLN A 93 -13.44 5.59 26.85
N ILE A 94 -13.60 5.48 25.54
CA ILE A 94 -12.83 4.52 24.73
C ILE A 94 -11.36 4.92 24.73
N ALA A 95 -11.06 6.19 24.46
CA ALA A 95 -9.69 6.71 24.46
C ALA A 95 -9.03 6.51 25.84
N GLU A 96 -9.70 6.90 26.93
CA GLU A 96 -9.22 6.69 28.30
C GLU A 96 -8.94 5.21 28.59
N SER A 97 -9.83 4.29 28.17
CA SER A 97 -9.66 2.85 28.35
C SER A 97 -8.42 2.30 27.62
N ILE A 98 -8.05 2.88 26.48
CA ILE A 98 -6.85 2.54 25.71
C ILE A 98 -5.60 3.13 26.38
N GLU A 99 -5.67 4.41 26.77
CA GLU A 99 -4.55 5.13 27.38
C GLU A 99 -4.17 4.57 28.76
N GLU A 100 -5.13 4.16 29.58
CA GLU A 100 -4.90 3.51 30.89
C GLU A 100 -4.02 2.27 30.82
N ILE A 101 -4.03 1.55 29.69
CA ILE A 101 -3.19 0.37 29.46
C ILE A 101 -1.96 0.68 28.58
N GLY A 102 -1.72 1.97 28.31
CA GLY A 102 -0.61 2.40 27.44
C GLY A 102 -0.73 1.85 26.02
N GLY A 103 -1.93 1.58 25.57
CA GLY A 103 -2.22 1.01 24.26
C GLY A 103 -2.42 2.06 23.17
N VAL A 104 -2.48 1.58 21.94
CA VAL A 104 -2.88 2.36 20.77
C VAL A 104 -3.86 1.53 19.96
N VAL A 105 -4.94 2.15 19.45
CA VAL A 105 -5.88 1.51 18.53
C VAL A 105 -6.14 2.44 17.36
N ASN A 106 -5.90 1.95 16.14
CA ASN A 106 -6.11 2.67 14.89
C ASN A 106 -7.12 1.94 14.02
N VAL A 107 -7.91 2.70 13.28
CA VAL A 107 -8.81 2.17 12.25
C VAL A 107 -8.44 2.79 10.92
N ASN A 108 -8.18 1.95 9.91
CA ASN A 108 -7.82 2.40 8.58
C ASN A 108 -8.76 1.76 7.56
N THR A 109 -9.20 2.52 6.58
CA THR A 109 -10.02 2.01 5.48
C THR A 109 -9.25 2.18 4.17
N GLY A 110 -9.04 1.06 3.49
CA GLY A 110 -8.43 1.00 2.16
C GLY A 110 -9.47 0.80 1.06
N ARG A 111 -8.99 0.45 -0.13
CA ARG A 111 -9.88 0.11 -1.26
C ARG A 111 -10.53 -1.27 -1.09
N ASP A 112 -9.75 -2.27 -0.69
CA ASP A 112 -10.22 -3.66 -0.61
C ASP A 112 -10.70 -4.07 0.77
N TYR A 113 -10.14 -3.47 1.81
CA TYR A 113 -10.42 -3.85 3.21
C TYR A 113 -10.26 -2.66 4.17
N ALA A 114 -10.82 -2.83 5.35
CA ALA A 114 -10.53 -2.02 6.52
C ALA A 114 -9.65 -2.82 7.49
N THR A 115 -8.78 -2.14 8.25
CA THR A 115 -8.04 -2.73 9.36
C THR A 115 -8.35 -2.03 10.66
N VAL A 116 -8.36 -2.80 11.74
CA VAL A 116 -8.35 -2.32 13.12
C VAL A 116 -7.10 -2.87 13.77
N ASP A 117 -6.17 -1.98 14.09
CA ASP A 117 -4.84 -2.29 14.59
C ASP A 117 -4.73 -1.88 16.05
N GLY A 118 -4.19 -2.74 16.90
CA GLY A 118 -4.00 -2.45 18.31
C GLY A 118 -2.63 -2.91 18.80
N ASP A 119 -1.91 -2.02 19.50
CA ASP A 119 -0.64 -2.33 20.17
C ASP A 119 -0.81 -2.20 21.68
N PHE A 120 -0.40 -3.23 22.42
CA PHE A 120 -0.58 -3.30 23.87
C PHE A 120 0.62 -3.97 24.56
N LEU A 121 0.71 -3.79 25.88
CA LEU A 121 1.54 -4.68 26.69
C LEU A 121 0.94 -6.09 26.73
N ALA A 122 1.76 -7.11 26.71
CA ALA A 122 1.31 -8.52 26.73
C ALA A 122 0.35 -8.84 27.90
N LYS A 123 0.59 -8.24 29.08
CA LYS A 123 -0.28 -8.41 30.26
C LYS A 123 -1.71 -7.85 30.06
N ASP A 124 -1.88 -6.89 29.13
CA ASP A 124 -3.13 -6.19 28.88
C ASP A 124 -3.87 -6.72 27.63
N LEU A 125 -3.38 -7.80 27.01
CA LEU A 125 -3.98 -8.43 25.81
C LEU A 125 -5.51 -8.63 25.95
N ALA A 126 -5.97 -9.15 27.10
CA ALA A 126 -7.38 -9.43 27.31
C ALA A 126 -8.24 -8.15 27.27
N ARG A 127 -7.69 -7.07 27.80
CA ARG A 127 -8.35 -5.75 27.84
C ARG A 127 -8.32 -5.10 26.44
N GLY A 128 -7.19 -5.19 25.73
CA GLY A 128 -7.07 -4.73 24.35
C GLY A 128 -8.06 -5.42 23.40
N LEU A 129 -8.15 -6.76 23.48
CA LEU A 129 -9.14 -7.53 22.71
C LEU A 129 -10.58 -7.16 23.06
N ASP A 130 -10.88 -6.85 24.33
CA ASP A 130 -12.22 -6.42 24.74
C ASP A 130 -12.59 -5.06 24.13
N ILE A 131 -11.66 -4.09 24.17
CA ILE A 131 -11.85 -2.76 23.58
C ILE A 131 -12.03 -2.88 22.07
N MET A 132 -11.13 -3.59 21.38
CA MET A 132 -11.23 -3.80 19.93
C MET A 132 -12.54 -4.53 19.56
N GLY A 133 -12.93 -5.53 20.35
CA GLY A 133 -14.22 -6.20 20.16
C GLY A 133 -15.41 -5.25 20.27
N LYS A 134 -15.43 -4.36 21.25
CA LYS A 134 -16.51 -3.37 21.40
C LYS A 134 -16.62 -2.44 20.21
N ILE A 135 -15.50 -1.83 19.78
CA ILE A 135 -15.51 -0.86 18.67
C ILE A 135 -15.86 -1.50 17.33
N VAL A 136 -15.50 -2.77 17.11
CA VAL A 136 -15.80 -3.48 15.87
C VAL A 136 -17.22 -4.06 15.84
N LEU A 137 -17.66 -4.65 16.97
CA LEU A 137 -18.90 -5.42 16.99
C LEU A 137 -20.13 -4.59 17.36
N SER A 138 -19.93 -3.48 18.07
CA SER A 138 -21.02 -2.70 18.65
C SER A 138 -20.78 -1.20 18.62
N PRO A 139 -20.41 -0.62 17.46
CA PRO A 139 -20.29 0.83 17.33
C PRO A 139 -21.69 1.48 17.41
N ASP A 140 -21.80 2.59 18.11
CA ASP A 140 -23.10 3.24 18.40
C ASP A 140 -23.57 4.17 17.27
N PHE A 141 -22.65 4.65 16.43
CA PHE A 141 -22.94 5.59 15.34
C PHE A 141 -23.81 6.76 15.80
N LEU A 142 -23.43 7.43 16.89
CA LEU A 142 -24.21 8.55 17.43
C LEU A 142 -24.34 9.67 16.37
N LYS A 143 -25.50 10.33 16.35
CA LYS A 143 -25.80 11.37 15.35
C LYS A 143 -24.78 12.51 15.37
N GLU A 144 -24.40 12.95 16.56
CA GLU A 144 -23.44 14.06 16.74
C GLU A 144 -22.05 13.68 16.22
N ASP A 145 -21.59 12.46 16.51
CA ASP A 145 -20.33 11.96 16.00
C ASP A 145 -20.35 11.78 14.49
N PHE A 146 -21.45 11.28 13.94
CA PHE A 146 -21.62 11.15 12.49
C PHE A 146 -21.50 12.51 11.80
N GLU A 147 -22.23 13.53 12.26
CA GLU A 147 -22.20 14.87 11.63
C GLU A 147 -20.80 15.51 11.78
N ARG A 148 -20.14 15.32 12.90
CA ARG A 148 -18.79 15.81 13.14
C ARG A 148 -17.77 15.17 12.18
N GLU A 149 -17.72 13.82 12.11
CA GLU A 149 -16.79 13.10 11.24
C GLU A 149 -17.07 13.37 9.76
N LYS A 150 -18.35 13.44 9.37
CA LYS A 150 -18.74 13.85 8.02
C LYS A 150 -18.22 15.24 7.67
N GLY A 151 -18.35 16.20 8.60
CA GLY A 151 -17.82 17.55 8.42
C GLY A 151 -16.29 17.57 8.26
N LEU A 152 -15.56 16.74 9.04
CA LEU A 152 -14.12 16.60 8.91
C LEU A 152 -13.71 16.01 7.55
N VAL A 153 -14.38 14.95 7.10
CA VAL A 153 -14.13 14.33 5.78
C VAL A 153 -14.37 15.34 4.65
N LEU A 154 -15.46 16.11 4.71
CA LEU A 154 -15.73 17.16 3.71
C LEU A 154 -14.63 18.23 3.68
N ALA A 155 -14.16 18.67 4.84
CA ALA A 155 -13.06 19.63 4.93
C ALA A 155 -11.74 19.05 4.38
N GLU A 156 -11.45 17.78 4.66
CA GLU A 156 -10.28 17.06 4.10
C GLU A 156 -10.36 16.98 2.57
N ILE A 157 -11.53 16.62 2.01
CA ILE A 157 -11.75 16.56 0.55
C ILE A 157 -11.52 17.93 -0.09
N GLN A 158 -12.05 19.01 0.51
CA GLN A 158 -11.83 20.37 0.02
C GLN A 158 -10.35 20.75 0.05
N GLY A 159 -9.64 20.38 1.12
CA GLY A 159 -8.20 20.62 1.26
C GLY A 159 -7.34 19.91 0.22
N VAL A 160 -7.84 18.83 -0.38
CA VAL A 160 -7.09 18.10 -1.44
C VAL A 160 -6.87 18.95 -2.67
N LYS A 161 -7.81 19.85 -3.05
CA LYS A 161 -7.69 20.74 -4.21
C LYS A 161 -6.45 21.65 -4.12
N GLU A 162 -6.00 21.96 -2.92
CA GLU A 162 -4.76 22.70 -2.67
C GLU A 162 -3.50 21.86 -2.70
N GLN A 163 -3.62 20.55 -2.96
CA GLN A 163 -2.52 19.61 -3.01
C GLN A 163 -2.36 19.00 -4.42
N PRO A 164 -1.67 19.67 -5.36
CA PRO A 164 -1.60 19.26 -6.77
C PRO A 164 -1.19 17.80 -6.99
N SER A 165 -0.28 17.29 -6.16
CA SER A 165 0.18 15.89 -6.25
C SER A 165 -0.91 14.89 -5.90
N GLN A 166 -1.76 15.19 -4.91
CA GLN A 166 -2.88 14.33 -4.53
C GLN A 166 -3.98 14.36 -5.59
N VAL A 167 -4.35 15.55 -6.07
CA VAL A 167 -5.30 15.71 -7.18
C VAL A 167 -4.83 14.90 -8.39
N ALA A 168 -3.58 15.05 -8.82
CA ALA A 168 -3.05 14.32 -9.95
C ALA A 168 -3.12 12.80 -9.75
N SER A 169 -2.86 12.30 -8.54
CA SER A 169 -2.90 10.86 -8.25
C SER A 169 -4.33 10.31 -8.17
N ARG A 170 -5.29 11.07 -7.61
CA ARG A 170 -6.71 10.71 -7.59
C ARG A 170 -7.28 10.64 -9.00
N GLU A 171 -7.06 11.67 -9.80
CA GLU A 171 -7.53 11.73 -11.17
C GLU A 171 -6.87 10.66 -12.07
N PHE A 172 -5.59 10.36 -11.86
CA PHE A 172 -4.90 9.28 -12.55
C PHE A 172 -5.58 7.92 -12.32
N THR A 173 -5.88 7.61 -11.07
CA THR A 173 -6.60 6.37 -10.73
C THR A 173 -8.02 6.39 -11.29
N ARG A 174 -8.75 7.51 -11.17
CA ARG A 174 -10.11 7.67 -11.66
C ARG A 174 -10.20 7.44 -13.18
N VAL A 175 -9.32 8.05 -13.94
CA VAL A 175 -9.31 7.94 -15.41
C VAL A 175 -8.94 6.53 -15.85
N LEU A 176 -7.93 5.91 -15.23
CA LEU A 176 -7.52 4.53 -15.54
C LEU A 176 -8.62 3.51 -15.21
N ALA A 177 -9.19 3.60 -14.03
CA ALA A 177 -10.19 2.65 -13.56
C ALA A 177 -11.59 2.88 -14.20
N GLY A 178 -11.89 4.10 -14.67
CA GLY A 178 -13.12 4.42 -15.38
C GLY A 178 -14.38 4.21 -14.54
N ARG A 179 -15.14 3.15 -14.81
CA ARG A 179 -16.36 2.79 -14.07
C ARG A 179 -16.15 1.71 -13.02
N HIS A 180 -14.92 1.24 -12.86
CA HIS A 180 -14.60 0.22 -11.87
C HIS A 180 -14.70 0.80 -10.44
N PRO A 181 -15.09 0.02 -9.41
CA PRO A 181 -15.14 0.51 -8.02
C PRO A 181 -13.84 1.14 -7.51
N TYR A 182 -12.69 0.79 -8.08
CA TYR A 182 -11.41 1.44 -7.73
C TYR A 182 -11.25 2.86 -8.28
N ALA A 183 -12.18 3.36 -9.08
CA ALA A 183 -12.09 4.70 -9.66
C ALA A 183 -12.33 5.82 -8.64
N HIS A 184 -13.26 5.63 -7.70
CA HIS A 184 -13.55 6.67 -6.71
C HIS A 184 -12.48 6.74 -5.60
N PRO A 185 -12.25 7.92 -5.02
CA PRO A 185 -11.41 8.07 -3.84
C PRO A 185 -11.98 7.28 -2.64
N VAL A 186 -11.12 6.79 -1.75
CA VAL A 186 -11.52 6.06 -0.54
C VAL A 186 -12.39 6.94 0.37
N ASP A 187 -12.06 8.22 0.45
CA ASP A 187 -12.77 9.21 1.25
C ASP A 187 -14.03 9.78 0.55
N GLY A 188 -14.31 9.32 -0.69
CA GLY A 188 -15.45 9.78 -1.47
C GLY A 188 -15.23 11.14 -2.12
N THR A 189 -16.33 11.79 -2.50
CA THR A 189 -16.36 13.13 -3.09
C THR A 189 -17.23 14.07 -2.25
N GLU A 190 -17.11 15.40 -2.43
CA GLU A 190 -17.99 16.36 -1.75
C GLU A 190 -19.48 16.03 -1.95
N GLN A 191 -19.84 15.64 -3.18
CA GLN A 191 -21.22 15.31 -3.53
C GLN A 191 -21.69 14.04 -2.82
N THR A 192 -20.92 12.95 -2.89
CA THR A 192 -21.33 11.67 -2.33
C THR A 192 -21.33 11.70 -0.81
N VAL A 193 -20.23 12.19 -0.18
CA VAL A 193 -20.16 12.32 1.29
C VAL A 193 -21.21 13.29 1.82
N GLY A 194 -21.44 14.41 1.11
CA GLY A 194 -22.52 15.36 1.47
C GLY A 194 -23.91 14.73 1.54
N ALA A 195 -24.16 13.71 0.70
CA ALA A 195 -25.43 12.99 0.65
C ALA A 195 -25.51 11.80 1.64
N LEU A 196 -24.39 11.35 2.23
CA LEU A 196 -24.39 10.24 3.19
C LEU A 196 -25.22 10.57 4.43
N THR A 197 -25.90 9.56 4.95
CA THR A 197 -26.66 9.63 6.20
C THR A 197 -26.06 8.66 7.23
N ARG A 198 -26.41 8.86 8.48
CA ARG A 198 -26.03 7.93 9.56
C ARG A 198 -26.48 6.49 9.25
N GLU A 199 -27.67 6.36 8.68
CA GLU A 199 -28.25 5.08 8.26
C GLU A 199 -27.40 4.40 7.17
N SER A 200 -26.80 5.18 6.25
CA SER A 200 -25.85 4.65 5.24
C SER A 200 -24.65 4.00 5.92
N ALA A 201 -24.01 4.70 6.88
CA ALA A 201 -22.85 4.18 7.61
C ALA A 201 -23.21 2.95 8.47
N THR A 202 -24.35 3.01 9.18
CA THR A 202 -24.84 1.88 9.98
C THR A 202 -25.14 0.66 9.12
N SER A 203 -25.77 0.87 7.96
CA SER A 203 -26.08 -0.21 7.01
C SER A 203 -24.82 -0.80 6.39
N PHE A 204 -23.83 0.04 6.04
CA PHE A 204 -22.54 -0.43 5.57
C PHE A 204 -21.85 -1.31 6.60
N HIS A 205 -21.75 -0.86 7.85
CA HIS A 205 -21.18 -1.64 8.93
C HIS A 205 -21.90 -2.99 9.10
N LYS A 206 -23.21 -2.99 9.21
CA LYS A 206 -24.02 -4.21 9.37
C LYS A 206 -23.79 -5.23 8.25
N ASN A 207 -23.59 -4.76 7.02
CA ASN A 207 -23.48 -5.62 5.84
C ASN A 207 -22.06 -6.09 5.56
N HIS A 208 -21.04 -5.33 5.95
CA HIS A 208 -19.65 -5.57 5.56
C HIS A 208 -18.72 -5.87 6.75
N TYR A 209 -19.05 -5.43 7.97
CA TYR A 209 -18.25 -5.78 9.15
C TYR A 209 -18.75 -7.12 9.70
N VAL A 210 -18.44 -8.19 8.99
CA VAL A 210 -18.87 -9.56 9.28
C VAL A 210 -17.68 -10.50 9.43
N PRO A 211 -17.79 -11.59 10.21
CA PRO A 211 -16.66 -12.48 10.47
C PRO A 211 -16.22 -13.29 9.26
N ALA A 212 -17.13 -13.51 8.31
CA ALA A 212 -16.84 -14.26 7.09
C ALA A 212 -15.83 -13.52 6.20
N GLY A 213 -14.65 -14.10 5.98
CA GLY A 213 -13.55 -13.49 5.25
C GLY A 213 -12.69 -12.51 6.07
N ALA A 214 -13.08 -12.21 7.33
CA ALA A 214 -12.22 -11.44 8.23
C ALA A 214 -11.04 -12.29 8.74
N ILE A 215 -9.91 -11.62 8.99
CA ILE A 215 -8.65 -12.23 9.38
C ILE A 215 -8.10 -11.48 10.59
N LEU A 216 -7.88 -12.19 11.70
CA LEU A 216 -7.29 -11.66 12.91
C LEU A 216 -5.88 -12.22 13.08
N ALA A 217 -4.88 -11.37 13.09
CA ALA A 217 -3.51 -11.73 13.44
C ALA A 217 -3.14 -11.16 14.81
N ILE A 218 -2.56 -11.99 15.67
CA ILE A 218 -2.04 -11.60 16.99
C ILE A 218 -0.57 -12.04 17.03
N VAL A 219 0.32 -11.08 17.19
CA VAL A 219 1.78 -11.31 17.19
C VAL A 219 2.37 -10.71 18.46
N GLY A 220 3.16 -11.48 19.21
CA GLY A 220 3.83 -10.96 20.39
C GLY A 220 4.05 -11.97 21.52
N ASP A 221 4.29 -11.47 22.72
CA ASP A 221 4.49 -12.30 23.92
C ASP A 221 3.17 -12.86 24.45
N VAL A 222 2.74 -13.92 23.80
CA VAL A 222 1.44 -14.57 24.06
C VAL A 222 1.60 -16.09 24.14
N ASP A 223 0.62 -16.76 24.76
CA ASP A 223 0.39 -18.20 24.65
C ASP A 223 -0.72 -18.46 23.64
N ALA A 224 -0.40 -19.17 22.58
CA ALA A 224 -1.33 -19.34 21.47
C ALA A 224 -2.64 -20.03 21.88
N GLY A 225 -2.58 -21.01 22.77
CA GLY A 225 -3.77 -21.73 23.23
C GLY A 225 -4.71 -20.86 24.07
N LYS A 226 -4.16 -20.15 25.05
CA LYS A 226 -4.94 -19.22 25.90
C LYS A 226 -5.49 -18.06 25.09
N THR A 227 -4.69 -17.54 24.17
CA THR A 227 -5.10 -16.43 23.30
C THR A 227 -6.23 -16.86 22.36
N ALA A 228 -6.20 -18.07 21.82
CA ALA A 228 -7.28 -18.60 20.98
C ALA A 228 -8.62 -18.69 21.74
N GLU A 229 -8.61 -19.19 23.00
CA GLU A 229 -9.81 -19.23 23.82
C GLU A 229 -10.32 -17.81 24.17
N LEU A 230 -9.40 -16.86 24.39
CA LEU A 230 -9.76 -15.46 24.63
C LEU A 230 -10.42 -14.85 23.38
N VAL A 231 -9.83 -15.02 22.19
CA VAL A 231 -10.41 -14.57 20.92
C VAL A 231 -11.79 -15.19 20.71
N LYS A 232 -11.94 -16.49 20.93
CA LYS A 232 -13.22 -17.18 20.82
C LYS A 232 -14.27 -16.60 21.78
N SER A 233 -13.89 -16.22 23.01
CA SER A 233 -14.80 -15.59 23.97
C SER A 233 -15.27 -14.20 23.52
N LYS A 234 -14.43 -13.43 22.84
CA LYS A 234 -14.71 -12.05 22.42
C LYS A 234 -15.37 -11.97 21.04
N PHE A 235 -14.90 -12.77 20.09
CA PHE A 235 -15.31 -12.71 18.66
C PHE A 235 -16.17 -13.91 18.25
N GLY A 236 -16.30 -14.97 19.06
CA GLY A 236 -17.10 -16.14 18.69
C GLY A 236 -18.60 -15.87 18.57
N GLY A 237 -19.09 -14.82 19.22
CA GLY A 237 -20.46 -14.32 19.10
C GLY A 237 -20.67 -13.33 17.96
N TRP A 238 -19.63 -12.95 17.23
CA TRP A 238 -19.73 -12.05 16.07
C TRP A 238 -20.61 -12.69 15.00
N LYS A 239 -21.70 -12.00 14.67
CA LYS A 239 -22.72 -12.46 13.74
C LYS A 239 -22.65 -11.69 12.44
N GLY A 240 -23.11 -12.30 11.37
CA GLY A 240 -23.20 -11.75 10.05
C GLY A 240 -22.78 -12.84 9.06
N GLU A 241 -23.61 -13.04 8.06
CA GLU A 241 -23.21 -13.81 6.88
C GLU A 241 -22.57 -12.81 5.92
N ALA A 242 -21.50 -13.22 5.24
CA ALA A 242 -21.07 -12.45 4.08
C ALA A 242 -22.32 -12.33 3.20
N THR A 243 -22.94 -11.14 3.17
CA THR A 243 -23.79 -10.83 2.03
C THR A 243 -22.95 -11.26 0.83
N LYS A 244 -23.51 -11.96 -0.18
CA LYS A 244 -22.77 -12.24 -1.41
C LYS A 244 -22.13 -10.91 -1.77
N ALA A 245 -20.95 -10.69 -1.24
CA ALA A 245 -20.18 -9.47 -1.46
C ALA A 245 -20.14 -9.39 -2.97
N ALA A 246 -20.67 -8.33 -3.53
CA ALA A 246 -20.58 -8.14 -4.95
C ALA A 246 -19.09 -8.32 -5.25
N GLU A 247 -18.73 -9.41 -5.92
CA GLU A 247 -17.34 -9.70 -6.25
C GLU A 247 -16.84 -8.45 -6.95
N ILE A 248 -15.78 -7.83 -6.42
CA ILE A 248 -15.17 -6.69 -7.09
C ILE A 248 -14.80 -7.19 -8.49
N PRO A 249 -15.37 -6.61 -9.56
CA PRO A 249 -15.11 -7.09 -10.90
C PRO A 249 -13.60 -7.02 -11.18
N ALA A 250 -13.09 -7.93 -11.99
CA ALA A 250 -11.68 -7.89 -12.34
C ALA A 250 -11.36 -6.57 -13.08
N LEU A 251 -10.37 -5.83 -12.59
CA LEU A 251 -9.79 -4.69 -13.27
C LEU A 251 -8.77 -5.22 -14.28
N ALA A 252 -9.28 -5.70 -15.42
CA ALA A 252 -8.42 -6.26 -16.45
C ALA A 252 -7.58 -5.17 -17.13
N PRO A 253 -6.31 -5.43 -17.43
CA PRO A 253 -5.48 -4.55 -18.24
C PRO A 253 -6.17 -4.33 -19.60
N LYS A 254 -6.70 -3.14 -19.81
CA LYS A 254 -7.28 -2.76 -21.08
C LYS A 254 -6.29 -1.85 -21.78
N LYS A 255 -5.78 -2.27 -22.92
CA LYS A 255 -4.95 -1.39 -23.76
C LYS A 255 -5.79 -0.20 -24.19
N ILE A 256 -5.34 0.97 -23.81
CA ILE A 256 -5.84 2.23 -24.37
C ILE A 256 -5.21 2.29 -25.77
N SER A 257 -6.02 2.25 -26.81
CA SER A 257 -5.48 2.36 -28.18
C SER A 257 -4.85 3.74 -28.40
N GLY A 258 -3.52 3.79 -28.37
CA GLY A 258 -2.75 5.02 -28.35
C GLY A 258 -2.68 5.67 -26.97
N ARG A 259 -1.92 6.75 -26.85
CA ARG A 259 -1.81 7.52 -25.60
C ARG A 259 -3.02 8.40 -25.39
N THR A 260 -3.52 8.42 -24.17
CA THR A 260 -4.46 9.45 -23.70
C THR A 260 -3.67 10.50 -22.92
N LEU A 261 -3.83 11.77 -23.30
CA LEU A 261 -3.29 12.90 -22.57
C LEU A 261 -4.45 13.56 -21.81
N PHE A 262 -4.50 13.37 -20.51
CA PHE A 262 -5.54 13.96 -19.65
C PHE A 262 -4.96 15.11 -18.83
N ILE A 263 -5.58 16.28 -18.93
CA ILE A 263 -5.11 17.52 -18.27
C ILE A 263 -6.11 17.96 -17.23
N VAL A 264 -5.63 18.18 -16.02
CA VAL A 264 -6.29 18.99 -15.01
C VAL A 264 -5.68 20.38 -15.08
N ASN A 265 -6.42 21.33 -15.62
CA ASN A 265 -5.96 22.70 -15.74
C ASN A 265 -6.09 23.44 -14.41
N LYS A 266 -4.93 23.83 -13.82
CA LYS A 266 -4.84 24.68 -12.63
C LYS A 266 -4.11 25.96 -13.01
N PRO A 267 -4.84 27.09 -13.22
CA PRO A 267 -4.29 28.33 -13.79
C PRO A 267 -3.17 28.98 -12.99
N ASP A 268 -3.10 28.70 -11.69
CA ASP A 268 -2.08 29.22 -10.77
C ASP A 268 -0.93 28.24 -10.51
N ALA A 269 -0.91 27.07 -11.19
CA ALA A 269 0.14 26.07 -11.03
C ALA A 269 1.50 26.61 -11.52
N THR A 270 2.49 26.64 -10.63
CA THR A 270 3.88 27.04 -10.93
C THR A 270 4.74 25.85 -11.36
N GLN A 271 4.25 24.63 -11.10
CA GLN A 271 4.87 23.36 -11.47
C GLN A 271 3.80 22.43 -12.03
N SER A 272 4.23 21.58 -12.98
CA SER A 272 3.38 20.54 -13.53
C SER A 272 3.58 19.23 -12.80
N GLN A 273 2.49 18.62 -12.33
CA GLN A 273 2.48 17.24 -11.85
C GLN A 273 2.33 16.30 -13.04
N ILE A 274 3.09 15.21 -13.06
CA ILE A 274 3.11 14.25 -14.15
C ILE A 274 2.82 12.85 -13.59
N ARG A 275 1.85 12.16 -14.17
CA ARG A 275 1.56 10.75 -13.92
C ARG A 275 1.50 10.03 -15.26
N ILE A 276 2.29 8.97 -15.43
CA ILE A 276 2.32 8.18 -16.66
C ILE A 276 2.14 6.72 -16.29
N GLY A 277 1.18 6.02 -16.89
CA GLY A 277 1.02 4.60 -16.58
C GLY A 277 -0.24 3.96 -17.13
N ASN A 278 -0.57 2.80 -16.59
CA ASN A 278 -1.62 1.93 -17.09
C ASN A 278 -2.18 1.01 -15.99
N ILE A 279 -3.29 0.33 -16.30
CA ILE A 279 -3.81 -0.75 -15.47
C ILE A 279 -2.83 -1.93 -15.51
N SER A 280 -2.63 -2.59 -14.38
CA SER A 280 -1.71 -3.69 -14.18
C SER A 280 -2.35 -4.85 -13.40
N VAL A 281 -1.54 -5.81 -12.98
CA VAL A 281 -1.97 -7.08 -12.39
C VAL A 281 -2.36 -6.97 -10.92
N ALA A 282 -3.16 -7.95 -10.46
CA ALA A 282 -3.56 -8.09 -9.07
C ALA A 282 -2.39 -8.51 -8.14
N ARG A 283 -2.61 -8.40 -6.82
CA ARG A 283 -1.60 -8.69 -5.77
C ARG A 283 -1.10 -10.14 -5.78
N ASN A 284 -1.95 -11.09 -6.14
CA ASN A 284 -1.61 -12.51 -6.18
C ASN A 284 -0.97 -12.97 -7.51
N THR A 285 -0.40 -12.04 -8.27
CA THR A 285 0.31 -12.37 -9.52
C THR A 285 1.54 -13.23 -9.27
N PRO A 286 1.83 -14.26 -10.10
CA PRO A 286 3.10 -14.98 -10.05
C PRO A 286 4.30 -14.11 -10.43
N ASP A 287 4.07 -12.99 -11.09
CA ASP A 287 5.09 -12.05 -11.53
C ASP A 287 5.46 -11.00 -10.47
N TYR A 288 5.01 -11.14 -9.24
CA TYR A 288 5.27 -10.17 -8.17
C TYR A 288 6.76 -9.83 -8.03
N PHE A 289 7.63 -10.84 -7.90
CA PHE A 289 9.07 -10.61 -7.72
C PHE A 289 9.77 -10.08 -8.98
N PRO A 290 9.51 -10.59 -10.19
CA PRO A 290 9.96 -9.94 -11.42
C PRO A 290 9.56 -8.47 -11.52
N LEU A 291 8.32 -8.12 -11.21
CA LEU A 291 7.82 -6.74 -11.22
C LEU A 291 8.51 -5.87 -10.16
N LEU A 292 8.67 -6.39 -8.95
CA LEU A 292 9.35 -5.70 -7.85
C LEU A 292 10.78 -5.34 -8.21
N VAL A 293 11.57 -6.32 -8.70
CA VAL A 293 12.97 -6.13 -9.08
C VAL A 293 13.08 -5.16 -10.27
N THR A 294 12.25 -5.33 -11.28
CA THR A 294 12.23 -4.47 -12.48
C THR A 294 11.89 -3.03 -12.12
N ASN A 295 10.88 -2.84 -11.28
CA ASN A 295 10.49 -1.52 -10.81
C ASN A 295 11.57 -0.86 -9.94
N SER A 296 12.30 -1.64 -9.13
CA SER A 296 13.41 -1.12 -8.34
C SER A 296 14.51 -0.51 -9.22
N VAL A 297 14.81 -1.12 -10.37
CA VAL A 297 15.73 -0.56 -11.36
C VAL A 297 15.16 0.70 -12.02
N LEU A 298 13.86 0.70 -12.38
CA LEU A 298 13.24 1.80 -13.11
C LEU A 298 13.07 3.04 -12.21
N GLY A 299 12.40 2.91 -11.08
CA GLY A 299 12.01 4.06 -10.26
C GLY A 299 11.68 3.74 -8.80
N GLY A 300 11.98 2.52 -8.32
CA GLY A 300 11.67 2.08 -6.96
C GLY A 300 12.74 2.45 -5.92
N GLY A 301 13.87 3.02 -6.31
CA GLY A 301 14.96 3.38 -5.41
C GLY A 301 15.59 4.74 -5.72
N PHE A 302 16.36 5.26 -4.77
CA PHE A 302 17.02 6.57 -4.91
C PHE A 302 18.10 6.59 -6.01
N THR A 303 18.62 5.44 -6.41
CA THR A 303 19.61 5.27 -7.48
C THR A 303 19.02 4.53 -8.67
N SER A 304 17.74 4.71 -8.93
CA SER A 304 17.00 4.17 -10.07
C SER A 304 17.18 5.03 -11.32
N ARG A 305 16.90 4.46 -12.49
CA ARG A 305 17.07 5.14 -13.80
C ARG A 305 16.30 6.47 -13.86
N LEU A 306 15.06 6.51 -13.36
CA LEU A 306 14.26 7.74 -13.35
C LEU A 306 14.88 8.82 -12.44
N MET A 307 15.40 8.43 -11.28
CA MET A 307 16.08 9.37 -10.38
C MET A 307 17.38 9.87 -10.99
N ASP A 308 18.19 8.99 -11.54
CA ASP A 308 19.46 9.36 -12.15
C ASP A 308 19.24 10.31 -13.34
N GLU A 309 18.31 10.00 -14.26
CA GLU A 309 18.11 10.82 -15.46
C GLU A 309 17.37 12.14 -15.16
N ILE A 310 16.28 12.08 -14.41
CA ILE A 310 15.42 13.27 -14.20
C ILE A 310 16.03 14.21 -13.17
N ARG A 311 16.58 13.66 -12.06
CA ARG A 311 17.10 14.48 -10.97
C ARG A 311 18.59 14.79 -11.12
N VAL A 312 19.42 13.76 -11.28
CA VAL A 312 20.88 13.90 -11.18
C VAL A 312 21.44 14.48 -12.49
N ASN A 313 21.13 13.84 -13.64
CA ASN A 313 21.75 14.20 -14.91
C ASN A 313 21.17 15.49 -15.51
N ARG A 314 19.85 15.71 -15.38
CA ARG A 314 19.15 16.82 -16.06
C ARG A 314 18.60 17.89 -15.10
N GLY A 315 18.50 17.62 -13.81
CA GLY A 315 18.01 18.60 -12.82
C GLY A 315 16.57 19.06 -13.07
N LEU A 316 15.74 18.20 -13.69
CA LEU A 316 14.36 18.54 -14.07
C LEU A 316 13.39 18.51 -12.90
N SER A 317 13.63 17.63 -11.92
CA SER A 317 12.83 17.45 -10.72
C SER A 317 13.69 17.08 -9.52
N TYR A 318 13.19 17.31 -8.32
CA TYR A 318 13.81 16.78 -7.09
C TYR A 318 13.49 15.32 -6.82
N GLY A 319 12.52 14.73 -7.55
CA GLY A 319 12.14 13.33 -7.39
C GLY A 319 11.37 12.79 -8.59
N ALA A 320 11.70 11.56 -8.95
CA ALA A 320 10.97 10.78 -9.93
C ALA A 320 10.94 9.32 -9.45
N ARG A 321 9.76 8.71 -9.43
CA ARG A 321 9.60 7.33 -8.99
C ARG A 321 8.63 6.59 -9.87
N SER A 322 8.71 5.28 -9.86
CA SER A 322 7.69 4.41 -10.40
C SER A 322 7.24 3.38 -9.37
N GLY A 323 6.07 2.81 -9.55
CA GLY A 323 5.55 1.80 -8.66
C GLY A 323 4.36 1.06 -9.23
N PHE A 324 4.12 -0.09 -8.64
CA PHE A 324 2.89 -0.85 -8.82
C PHE A 324 2.03 -0.70 -7.57
N ASN A 325 0.77 -0.41 -7.76
CA ASN A 325 -0.24 -0.51 -6.71
C ASN A 325 -1.07 -1.75 -7.01
N HIS A 326 -0.76 -2.85 -6.31
CA HIS A 326 -1.45 -4.12 -6.46
C HIS A 326 -2.64 -4.19 -5.51
N LEU A 327 -3.84 -4.38 -6.06
CA LEU A 327 -5.09 -4.58 -5.34
C LEU A 327 -5.62 -5.99 -5.61
N LYS A 328 -6.71 -6.37 -4.96
CA LYS A 328 -7.30 -7.72 -5.07
C LYS A 328 -7.80 -8.04 -6.49
N ALA A 329 -8.46 -7.09 -7.12
CA ALA A 329 -9.10 -7.29 -8.42
C ALA A 329 -8.27 -6.82 -9.62
N GLY A 330 -7.05 -6.31 -9.40
CA GLY A 330 -6.16 -5.76 -10.41
C GLY A 330 -5.24 -4.72 -9.80
N GLY A 331 -4.56 -3.93 -10.61
CA GLY A 331 -3.63 -2.93 -10.10
C GLY A 331 -3.33 -1.82 -11.08
N PHE A 332 -2.38 -0.98 -10.73
CA PHE A 332 -1.92 0.14 -11.54
C PHE A 332 -0.40 0.19 -11.55
N PHE A 333 0.17 0.42 -12.71
CA PHE A 333 1.54 0.86 -12.85
C PHE A 333 1.56 2.37 -13.06
N GLY A 334 2.48 3.07 -12.41
CA GLY A 334 2.62 4.52 -12.58
C GLY A 334 4.04 5.02 -12.41
N VAL A 335 4.40 6.02 -13.22
CA VAL A 335 5.54 6.92 -13.02
C VAL A 335 5.00 8.22 -12.45
N TYR A 336 5.63 8.71 -11.41
CA TYR A 336 5.21 9.86 -10.61
C TYR A 336 6.37 10.85 -10.51
N THR A 337 6.19 12.03 -11.07
CA THR A 337 7.16 13.13 -10.97
C THR A 337 6.48 14.48 -11.10
N TYR A 338 7.24 15.55 -10.98
CA TYR A 338 6.81 16.92 -11.21
C TYR A 338 7.98 17.74 -11.76
N THR A 339 7.68 18.87 -12.37
CA THR A 339 8.72 19.73 -12.93
C THR A 339 8.22 21.17 -13.08
N LYS A 340 9.11 22.11 -13.37
CA LYS A 340 8.72 23.48 -13.78
C LYS A 340 7.94 23.40 -15.09
N ASN A 341 6.93 24.25 -15.28
CA ASN A 341 6.09 24.26 -16.48
C ASN A 341 6.91 24.28 -17.79
N LYS A 342 7.99 25.06 -17.85
CA LYS A 342 8.87 25.16 -19.02
C LYS A 342 9.61 23.89 -19.39
N SER A 343 9.76 22.93 -18.46
CA SER A 343 10.50 21.70 -18.66
C SER A 343 9.57 20.47 -18.79
N LEU A 344 8.26 20.71 -18.96
CA LEU A 344 7.24 19.67 -18.95
C LEU A 344 7.52 18.61 -20.02
N ARG A 345 7.68 19.03 -21.26
CA ARG A 345 7.91 18.14 -22.41
C ARG A 345 9.15 17.26 -22.21
N GLU A 346 10.28 17.86 -21.89
CA GLU A 346 11.53 17.15 -21.68
C GLU A 346 11.39 16.10 -20.57
N THR A 347 10.71 16.45 -19.46
CA THR A 347 10.52 15.52 -18.34
C THR A 347 9.66 14.32 -18.74
N ILE A 348 8.60 14.53 -19.53
CA ILE A 348 7.75 13.45 -20.05
C ILE A 348 8.55 12.55 -21.00
N ASP A 349 9.28 13.14 -21.96
CA ASP A 349 10.06 12.40 -22.94
C ASP A 349 11.13 11.54 -22.27
N VAL A 350 11.84 12.07 -21.28
CA VAL A 350 12.83 11.32 -20.48
C VAL A 350 12.18 10.18 -19.70
N ALA A 351 11.04 10.43 -19.07
CA ALA A 351 10.33 9.38 -18.33
C ALA A 351 9.90 8.23 -19.25
N LEU A 352 9.30 8.55 -20.40
CA LEU A 352 8.90 7.57 -21.43
C LEU A 352 10.10 6.84 -22.02
N GLU A 353 11.23 7.53 -22.23
CA GLU A 353 12.48 6.93 -22.71
C GLU A 353 12.99 5.88 -21.73
N GLN A 354 12.99 6.15 -20.41
CA GLN A 354 13.45 5.18 -19.42
C GLN A 354 12.50 3.97 -19.31
N VAL A 355 11.20 4.16 -19.42
CA VAL A 355 10.23 3.05 -19.52
C VAL A 355 10.45 2.25 -20.81
N GLY A 356 10.71 2.90 -21.93
CA GLY A 356 11.06 2.23 -23.20
C GLY A 356 12.34 1.41 -23.07
N LYS A 357 13.39 1.98 -22.51
CA LYS A 357 14.67 1.28 -22.34
C LYS A 357 14.56 0.02 -21.50
N ILE A 358 13.80 0.01 -20.39
CA ILE A 358 13.66 -1.17 -19.55
C ILE A 358 12.84 -2.28 -20.23
N ARG A 359 11.96 -1.92 -21.16
CA ARG A 359 11.20 -2.85 -22.00
C ARG A 359 12.04 -3.46 -23.13
N ASP A 360 12.80 -2.64 -23.82
CA ASP A 360 13.42 -3.01 -25.09
C ASP A 360 14.85 -3.54 -24.92
N GLN A 361 15.50 -3.19 -23.82
CA GLN A 361 16.87 -3.58 -23.49
C GLN A 361 16.89 -4.40 -22.20
N LYS A 362 17.70 -5.45 -22.17
CA LYS A 362 17.94 -6.21 -20.94
C LYS A 362 18.61 -5.32 -19.89
N ILE A 363 18.16 -5.48 -18.64
CA ILE A 363 18.84 -4.89 -17.49
C ILE A 363 20.24 -5.50 -17.39
N SER A 364 21.24 -4.68 -17.16
CA SER A 364 22.61 -5.18 -16.94
C SER A 364 22.71 -5.99 -15.65
N ASP A 365 23.64 -6.96 -15.63
CA ASP A 365 23.89 -7.78 -14.42
C ASP A 365 24.25 -6.92 -13.21
N THR A 366 24.91 -5.80 -13.42
CA THR A 366 25.28 -4.86 -12.36
C THR A 366 24.04 -4.17 -11.78
N GLU A 367 23.13 -3.66 -12.60
CA GLU A 367 21.88 -3.03 -12.14
C GLU A 367 20.98 -4.05 -11.45
N LEU A 368 20.86 -5.24 -12.04
CA LEU A 368 20.04 -6.31 -11.49
C LEU A 368 20.56 -6.75 -10.10
N SER A 369 21.87 -7.00 -9.99
CA SER A 369 22.49 -7.37 -8.71
C SER A 369 22.37 -6.28 -7.65
N LYS A 370 22.51 -5.01 -8.05
CA LYS A 370 22.32 -3.86 -7.16
C LYS A 370 20.88 -3.80 -6.63
N SER A 371 19.91 -3.94 -7.52
CA SER A 371 18.48 -3.93 -7.18
C SER A 371 18.11 -5.07 -6.23
N LYS A 372 18.54 -6.30 -6.52
CA LYS A 372 18.31 -7.47 -5.67
C LYS A 372 18.88 -7.25 -4.27
N ARG A 373 20.15 -6.85 -4.16
CA ARG A 373 20.79 -6.57 -2.86
C ARG A 373 20.09 -5.45 -2.09
N TYR A 374 19.59 -4.43 -2.78
CA TYR A 374 18.81 -3.36 -2.15
C TYR A 374 17.52 -3.89 -1.56
N ILE A 375 16.74 -4.67 -2.33
CA ILE A 375 15.48 -5.27 -1.88
C ILE A 375 15.70 -6.25 -0.74
N THR A 376 16.62 -7.21 -0.90
CA THR A 376 16.89 -8.23 0.13
C THR A 376 17.52 -7.63 1.39
N GLY A 377 18.30 -6.55 1.26
CA GLY A 377 18.89 -5.84 2.39
C GLY A 377 17.88 -5.02 3.20
N LEU A 378 16.78 -4.56 2.59
CA LEU A 378 15.72 -3.85 3.31
C LEU A 378 14.68 -4.79 3.91
N PHE A 379 14.46 -5.95 3.34
CA PHE A 379 13.41 -6.87 3.75
C PHE A 379 13.41 -7.25 5.25
N PRO A 380 14.56 -7.44 5.94
CA PRO A 380 14.55 -7.66 7.39
C PRO A 380 13.83 -6.59 8.19
N PHE A 381 13.91 -5.31 7.78
CA PHE A 381 13.20 -4.21 8.43
C PHE A 381 11.69 -4.26 8.22
N ASP A 382 11.23 -4.89 7.13
CA ASP A 382 9.81 -5.04 6.80
C ASP A 382 9.12 -6.17 7.59
N ILE A 383 9.86 -6.91 8.43
CA ILE A 383 9.39 -8.04 9.24
C ILE A 383 9.90 -8.00 10.70
N GLU A 384 10.56 -6.92 11.09
CA GLU A 384 11.19 -6.79 12.41
C GLU A 384 10.15 -6.60 13.52
N ARG A 385 9.12 -5.80 13.27
CA ARG A 385 8.12 -5.46 14.29
C ARG A 385 6.92 -6.41 14.23
N ASN A 386 6.29 -6.64 15.38
CA ASN A 386 5.07 -7.45 15.47
C ASN A 386 3.96 -6.95 14.52
N GLY A 387 3.82 -5.63 14.36
CA GLY A 387 2.85 -5.01 13.45
C GLY A 387 3.12 -5.33 11.98
N ASP A 388 4.39 -5.34 11.57
CA ASP A 388 4.77 -5.69 10.21
C ASP A 388 4.43 -7.16 9.91
N LEU A 389 4.76 -8.08 10.85
CA LEU A 389 4.41 -9.49 10.75
C LEU A 389 2.88 -9.71 10.68
N ALA A 390 2.11 -9.01 11.54
CA ALA A 390 0.65 -9.06 11.50
C ALA A 390 0.11 -8.58 10.15
N GLY A 391 0.68 -7.49 9.60
CA GLY A 391 0.37 -6.96 8.28
C GLY A 391 0.63 -7.97 7.16
N TRP A 392 1.81 -8.62 7.16
CA TRP A 392 2.11 -9.66 6.18
C TRP A 392 1.14 -10.83 6.25
N VAL A 393 0.85 -11.34 7.45
CA VAL A 393 -0.09 -12.46 7.64
C VAL A 393 -1.48 -12.13 7.11
N THR A 394 -2.00 -10.96 7.45
CA THR A 394 -3.36 -10.55 7.04
C THR A 394 -3.45 -10.25 5.55
N ASP A 395 -2.46 -9.53 4.97
CA ASP A 395 -2.40 -9.21 3.54
C ASP A 395 -2.30 -10.48 2.68
N LEU A 396 -1.32 -11.34 2.99
CA LEU A 396 -1.13 -12.57 2.22
C LEU A 396 -2.35 -13.49 2.29
N THR A 397 -2.92 -13.66 3.49
CA THR A 397 -4.12 -14.48 3.68
C THR A 397 -5.31 -13.91 2.91
N PHE A 398 -5.51 -12.58 2.95
CA PHE A 398 -6.59 -11.90 2.23
C PHE A 398 -6.47 -12.10 0.71
N HIS A 399 -5.26 -12.07 0.18
CA HIS A 399 -4.99 -12.27 -1.25
C HIS A 399 -4.86 -13.74 -1.66
N GLY A 400 -4.97 -14.69 -0.71
CA GLY A 400 -4.84 -16.13 -0.98
C GLY A 400 -3.41 -16.53 -1.33
N ILE A 401 -2.41 -15.81 -0.80
CA ILE A 401 -0.98 -16.08 -0.97
C ILE A 401 -0.50 -16.86 0.26
N PRO A 402 0.22 -17.99 0.08
CA PRO A 402 0.76 -18.76 1.20
C PRO A 402 1.77 -17.97 2.04
N LEU A 403 1.83 -18.20 3.35
CA LEU A 403 2.72 -17.48 4.26
C LEU A 403 4.21 -17.78 4.05
N ASP A 404 4.56 -18.90 3.42
CA ASP A 404 5.93 -19.21 3.01
C ASP A 404 6.48 -18.21 1.96
N PHE A 405 5.61 -17.36 1.40
CA PHE A 405 6.01 -16.20 0.60
C PHE A 405 7.01 -15.32 1.34
N VAL A 406 6.83 -15.08 2.64
CA VAL A 406 7.74 -14.28 3.49
C VAL A 406 9.08 -15.00 3.65
N GLU A 407 9.04 -16.31 3.97
CA GLU A 407 10.25 -17.10 4.17
C GLU A 407 11.08 -17.25 2.88
N ASN A 408 10.40 -17.34 1.74
CA ASN A 408 11.03 -17.47 0.42
C ASN A 408 11.31 -16.12 -0.27
N TYR A 409 11.01 -14.98 0.38
CA TYR A 409 11.07 -13.65 -0.25
C TYR A 409 12.43 -13.35 -0.89
N CYS A 410 13.51 -13.44 -0.12
CA CYS A 410 14.86 -13.18 -0.62
C CYS A 410 15.27 -14.16 -1.73
N ALA A 411 14.97 -15.45 -1.57
CA ALA A 411 15.26 -16.46 -2.57
C ALA A 411 14.50 -16.22 -3.88
N ASN A 412 13.25 -15.74 -3.80
CA ASN A 412 12.46 -15.41 -4.98
C ASN A 412 12.97 -14.13 -5.67
N VAL A 413 13.43 -13.14 -4.92
CA VAL A 413 14.12 -11.96 -5.48
C VAL A 413 15.39 -12.39 -6.22
N ASP A 414 16.19 -13.29 -5.63
CA ASP A 414 17.46 -13.74 -6.20
C ASP A 414 17.29 -14.57 -7.48
N ARG A 415 16.16 -15.26 -7.64
CA ARG A 415 15.85 -16.05 -8.85
C ARG A 415 15.50 -15.21 -10.07
N VAL A 416 15.11 -13.95 -9.90
CA VAL A 416 14.71 -13.09 -11.03
C VAL A 416 15.87 -12.93 -12.01
N THR A 417 15.63 -13.23 -13.28
CA THR A 417 16.61 -13.09 -14.37
C THR A 417 16.41 -11.79 -15.16
N PRO A 418 17.40 -11.36 -15.94
CA PRO A 418 17.22 -10.23 -16.89
C PRO A 418 16.10 -10.49 -17.89
N ASP A 419 15.85 -11.75 -18.28
CA ASP A 419 14.78 -12.13 -19.20
C ASP A 419 13.41 -11.99 -18.54
N ASP A 420 13.27 -12.39 -17.28
CA ASP A 420 12.04 -12.17 -16.50
C ASP A 420 11.73 -10.70 -16.37
N ALA A 421 12.72 -9.88 -16.04
CA ALA A 421 12.58 -8.43 -15.91
C ALA A 421 12.12 -7.78 -17.22
N GLN A 422 12.71 -8.17 -18.35
CA GLN A 422 12.34 -7.65 -19.66
C GLN A 422 10.92 -8.11 -20.07
N ARG A 423 10.58 -9.37 -19.82
CA ARG A 423 9.24 -9.90 -20.09
C ARG A 423 8.17 -9.11 -19.36
N VAL A 424 8.29 -8.98 -18.03
CA VAL A 424 7.27 -8.25 -17.25
C VAL A 424 7.22 -6.76 -17.57
N ALA A 425 8.35 -6.14 -17.93
CA ALA A 425 8.37 -4.76 -18.40
C ALA A 425 7.55 -4.58 -19.69
N ARG A 426 7.69 -5.50 -20.65
CA ARG A 426 6.92 -5.47 -21.90
C ARG A 426 5.43 -5.69 -21.68
N GLU A 427 5.08 -6.56 -20.74
CA GLU A 427 3.69 -6.92 -20.45
C GLU A 427 2.97 -5.87 -19.61
N GLN A 428 3.66 -5.18 -18.68
CA GLN A 428 3.02 -4.38 -17.65
C GLN A 428 3.39 -2.90 -17.64
N MET A 429 4.44 -2.45 -18.36
CA MET A 429 4.89 -1.06 -18.40
C MET A 429 4.74 -0.52 -19.83
N TRP A 430 3.60 0.11 -20.14
CA TRP A 430 3.29 0.49 -21.52
C TRP A 430 3.78 1.90 -21.85
N VAL A 431 4.35 2.07 -23.05
CA VAL A 431 4.84 3.35 -23.56
C VAL A 431 3.84 4.00 -24.51
N ASP A 432 3.20 3.22 -25.38
CA ASP A 432 2.36 3.75 -26.45
C ASP A 432 0.85 3.69 -26.17
N ASP A 433 0.43 2.83 -25.26
CA ASP A 433 -0.96 2.59 -24.91
C ASP A 433 -1.21 2.95 -23.43
N ASN A 434 -0.79 4.13 -23.00
CA ASN A 434 -0.84 4.57 -21.62
C ASN A 434 -1.62 5.87 -21.42
N LEU A 435 -1.90 6.19 -20.17
CA LEU A 435 -2.39 7.48 -19.73
C LEU A 435 -1.21 8.37 -19.32
N ILE A 436 -1.15 9.56 -19.91
CA ILE A 436 -0.35 10.68 -19.40
C ILE A 436 -1.33 11.64 -18.75
N LEU A 437 -1.31 11.75 -17.43
CA LEU A 437 -2.08 12.73 -16.71
C LEU A 437 -1.18 13.86 -16.24
N LEU A 438 -1.59 15.08 -16.51
CA LEU A 438 -0.91 16.30 -16.13
C LEU A 438 -1.85 17.18 -15.28
N LEU A 439 -1.35 17.67 -14.15
CA LEU A 439 -1.96 18.84 -13.53
C LEU A 439 -1.00 20.00 -13.77
N THR A 440 -1.45 21.00 -14.52
CA THR A 440 -0.56 22.04 -15.03
C THR A 440 -1.31 23.33 -15.35
N LYS A 441 -0.61 24.44 -15.52
CA LYS A 441 -1.13 25.67 -16.11
C LYS A 441 -1.12 25.49 -17.64
N TYR A 442 -2.28 25.15 -18.21
CA TYR A 442 -2.42 24.80 -19.63
C TYR A 442 -1.86 25.86 -20.57
N GLU A 443 -2.17 27.15 -20.34
CA GLU A 443 -1.73 28.25 -21.18
C GLU A 443 -0.21 28.41 -21.28
N GLU A 444 0.54 27.99 -20.27
CA GLU A 444 2.01 27.99 -20.29
C GLU A 444 2.62 26.73 -20.92
N THR A 445 1.84 25.65 -21.01
CA THR A 445 2.39 24.34 -21.40
C THR A 445 1.84 23.80 -22.71
N LYS A 446 0.77 24.36 -23.26
CA LYS A 446 0.05 23.85 -24.44
C LYS A 446 0.92 23.56 -25.64
N ASP A 447 1.92 24.43 -25.94
CA ASP A 447 2.81 24.26 -27.09
C ASP A 447 3.77 23.06 -26.92
N GLN A 448 4.00 22.59 -25.69
CA GLN A 448 4.82 21.43 -25.37
C GLN A 448 4.06 20.09 -25.49
N LEU A 449 2.74 20.12 -25.69
CA LEU A 449 1.90 18.92 -25.60
C LEU A 449 1.64 18.25 -26.95
N THR A 450 2.10 18.85 -28.05
CA THR A 450 1.92 18.32 -29.40
C THR A 450 2.47 16.90 -29.54
N GLY A 451 1.65 15.97 -30.04
CA GLY A 451 2.05 14.58 -30.31
C GLY A 451 2.14 13.67 -29.08
N LEU A 452 1.75 14.12 -27.86
CA LEU A 452 1.77 13.29 -26.67
C LEU A 452 0.59 12.31 -26.57
N GLY A 453 -0.50 12.56 -27.27
CA GLY A 453 -1.68 11.68 -27.24
C GLY A 453 -2.98 12.42 -27.58
N LYS A 454 -4.10 11.70 -27.44
CA LYS A 454 -5.44 12.32 -27.57
C LYS A 454 -5.70 13.15 -26.32
N LEU A 455 -5.93 14.46 -26.53
CA LEU A 455 -6.14 15.41 -25.45
C LEU A 455 -7.57 15.34 -24.91
N GLU A 456 -7.66 15.21 -23.59
CA GLU A 456 -8.85 15.42 -22.78
C GLU A 456 -8.48 16.38 -21.63
N MET A 457 -9.37 17.30 -21.26
CA MET A 457 -9.07 18.33 -20.26
C MET A 457 -10.28 18.65 -19.40
N ILE A 458 -10.02 18.87 -18.11
CA ILE A 458 -10.97 19.42 -17.14
C ILE A 458 -10.33 20.61 -16.40
N SER A 459 -11.16 21.48 -15.82
CA SER A 459 -10.72 22.46 -14.83
C SER A 459 -10.44 21.80 -13.49
N ILE A 460 -9.57 22.39 -12.67
CA ILE A 460 -9.38 22.01 -11.26
C ILE A 460 -10.70 22.08 -10.48
N ASP A 461 -11.61 22.97 -10.85
CA ASP A 461 -12.91 23.13 -10.20
C ASP A 461 -13.88 21.96 -10.49
N GLU A 462 -13.64 21.22 -11.59
CA GLU A 462 -14.43 20.04 -11.99
C GLU A 462 -13.92 18.75 -11.34
N VAL A 463 -12.78 18.79 -10.63
CA VAL A 463 -12.26 17.65 -9.88
C VAL A 463 -13.20 17.32 -8.72
N LYS A 464 -13.60 16.05 -8.65
CA LYS A 464 -14.60 15.54 -7.70
C LYS A 464 -13.94 15.00 -6.43
#